data_1267bb811b553b66b68a2ad4ddbc446d
#
_entry.id   1267bb811b553b66b68a2ad4ddbc446d
#
_cell.length_a   1.000
_cell.length_b   1.000
_cell.length_c   1.000
_cell.angle_alpha   90.00
_cell.angle_beta   90.00
_cell.angle_gamma   90.00
#
_symmetry.space_group_name_H-M   'P 1'
#
loop_
_entity.id
_entity.type
_entity.pdbx_description
1 polymer ?
#
loop_
_entity_poly.entity_id
_entity_poly.type
_entity_poly.pdbx_seq_one_letter_code
_entity_poly.pdbx_strand_id
1 'polypeptide(L)'
;MNALTQPVVARLSLASSQHDLHHARSLFDSTVGFVRQQASVSKDPFVISRFGDVHIRIEVAAALLERAEALLDAEQDATEIRVAIAESDLASAEALATASNAEFELTGRRTALSGSLHDPLRWKRHLIGNFRLNGIHPSAQEAV
;
A
#
# COMPACT_ATOMS: atom_id res chain seq x y z
N MET A 1 1.81 20.51 -23.47
CA MET A 1 1.97 19.65 -22.31
C MET A 1 3.21 18.80 -22.50
N ASN A 2 4.20 18.98 -21.66
CA ASN A 2 5.47 18.27 -21.79
C ASN A 2 5.30 16.78 -21.45
N ALA A 3 5.55 15.93 -22.42
CA ALA A 3 5.56 14.47 -22.27
C ALA A 3 6.55 13.98 -21.16
N LEU A 4 7.44 14.85 -20.70
CA LEU A 4 8.42 14.55 -19.65
C LEU A 4 7.89 14.65 -18.23
N THR A 5 6.70 15.22 -18.00
CA THR A 5 6.14 15.39 -16.65
C THR A 5 5.33 14.19 -16.17
N GLN A 6 4.72 13.42 -17.07
CA GLN A 6 3.95 12.24 -16.69
C GLN A 6 4.79 11.10 -16.08
N PRO A 7 5.93 10.68 -16.65
CA PRO A 7 6.73 9.64 -16.03
C PRO A 7 7.34 10.05 -14.70
N VAL A 8 7.64 11.34 -14.49
CA VAL A 8 8.16 11.84 -13.20
C VAL A 8 7.10 11.76 -12.12
N VAL A 9 5.87 12.21 -12.41
CA VAL A 9 4.73 12.14 -11.47
C VAL A 9 4.40 10.68 -11.12
N ALA A 10 4.37 9.79 -12.10
CA ALA A 10 4.14 8.36 -11.90
C ALA A 10 5.20 7.73 -11.00
N ARG A 11 6.47 8.06 -11.19
CA ARG A 11 7.58 7.57 -10.33
C ARG A 11 7.49 8.11 -8.91
N LEU A 12 7.05 9.36 -8.72
CA LEU A 12 6.83 9.93 -7.39
C LEU A 12 5.68 9.23 -6.65
N SER A 13 4.60 8.87 -7.35
CA SER A 13 3.51 8.07 -6.79
C SER A 13 4.00 6.68 -6.38
N LEU A 14 4.81 6.01 -7.20
CA LEU A 14 5.40 4.72 -6.84
C LEU A 14 6.33 4.82 -5.64
N ALA A 15 7.05 5.94 -5.46
CA ALA A 15 7.86 6.18 -4.27
C ALA A 15 7.03 6.20 -3.00
N SER A 16 5.82 6.74 -3.03
CA SER A 16 4.88 6.71 -1.90
C SER A 16 4.48 5.27 -1.53
N SER A 17 4.11 4.46 -2.52
CA SER A 17 3.79 3.04 -2.31
C SER A 17 4.97 2.25 -1.76
N GLN A 18 6.16 2.47 -2.30
CA GLN A 18 7.41 1.84 -1.82
C GLN A 18 7.69 2.20 -0.36
N HIS A 19 7.50 3.46 0.00
CA HIS A 19 7.69 3.96 1.36
C HIS A 19 6.71 3.30 2.34
N ASP A 20 5.42 3.29 2.03
CA ASP A 20 4.40 2.68 2.88
C ASP A 20 4.61 1.18 3.04
N LEU A 21 4.96 0.47 1.96
CA LEU A 21 5.25 -0.95 1.99
C LEU A 21 6.49 -1.27 2.85
N HIS A 22 7.54 -0.46 2.72
CA HIS A 22 8.75 -0.60 3.54
C HIS A 22 8.42 -0.44 5.04
N HIS A 23 7.64 0.57 5.39
CA HIS A 23 7.19 0.79 6.77
C HIS A 23 6.31 -0.33 7.28
N ALA A 24 5.38 -0.83 6.47
CA ALA A 24 4.54 -1.97 6.82
C ALA A 24 5.38 -3.21 7.17
N ARG A 25 6.39 -3.52 6.36
CA ARG A 25 7.32 -4.61 6.61
C ARG A 25 8.14 -4.42 7.88
N SER A 26 8.65 -3.21 8.11
CA SER A 26 9.38 -2.87 9.34
C SER A 26 8.53 -3.05 10.60
N LEU A 27 7.29 -2.59 10.59
CA LEU A 27 6.36 -2.77 11.70
C LEU A 27 6.02 -4.24 11.93
N PHE A 28 5.79 -4.98 10.85
CA PHE A 28 5.55 -6.41 10.92
C PHE A 28 6.72 -7.15 11.58
N ASP A 29 7.93 -6.93 11.11
CA ASP A 29 9.13 -7.59 11.63
C ASP A 29 9.40 -7.26 13.09
N SER A 30 9.26 -5.99 13.48
CA SER A 30 9.46 -5.57 14.88
C SER A 30 8.39 -6.13 15.80
N THR A 31 7.13 -6.21 15.35
CA THR A 31 6.02 -6.79 16.12
C THR A 31 6.19 -8.30 16.26
N VAL A 32 6.61 -9.00 15.21
CA VAL A 32 6.96 -10.42 15.26
C VAL A 32 8.07 -10.66 16.31
N GLY A 33 9.13 -9.86 16.28
CA GLY A 33 10.24 -9.95 17.23
C GLY A 33 9.79 -9.78 18.67
N PHE A 34 8.91 -8.82 18.93
CA PHE A 34 8.33 -8.58 20.26
C PHE A 34 7.48 -9.76 20.74
N VAL A 35 6.59 -10.28 19.91
CA VAL A 35 5.66 -11.37 20.27
C VAL A 35 6.40 -12.68 20.47
N ARG A 36 7.44 -12.97 19.69
CA ARG A 36 8.26 -14.18 19.83
C ARG A 36 8.93 -14.31 21.19
N GLN A 37 9.19 -13.21 21.88
CA GLN A 37 9.75 -13.22 23.24
C GLN A 37 8.74 -13.64 24.30
N GLN A 38 7.47 -13.76 23.95
CA GLN A 38 6.37 -14.11 24.85
C GLN A 38 5.74 -15.43 24.38
N ALA A 39 6.24 -16.54 24.91
CA ALA A 39 5.87 -17.89 24.47
C ALA A 39 4.36 -18.18 24.51
N SER A 40 3.63 -17.63 25.48
CA SER A 40 2.18 -17.81 25.59
C SER A 40 1.42 -17.02 24.50
N VAL A 41 1.88 -15.81 24.18
CA VAL A 41 1.27 -14.94 23.17
C VAL A 41 1.53 -15.48 21.77
N SER A 42 2.76 -15.95 21.50
CA SER A 42 3.15 -16.46 20.18
C SER A 42 2.42 -17.75 19.78
N LYS A 43 1.81 -18.44 20.72
CA LYS A 43 1.02 -19.66 20.49
C LYS A 43 -0.49 -19.42 20.46
N ASP A 44 -0.91 -18.20 20.76
CA ASP A 44 -2.33 -17.84 20.73
C ASP A 44 -2.85 -17.86 19.28
N PRO A 45 -3.93 -18.63 19.00
CA PRO A 45 -4.48 -18.74 17.64
C PRO A 45 -4.94 -17.40 17.04
N PHE A 46 -5.44 -16.47 17.84
CA PHE A 46 -5.84 -15.13 17.37
C PHE A 46 -4.63 -14.32 16.95
N VAL A 47 -3.55 -14.39 17.71
CA VAL A 47 -2.28 -13.72 17.38
C VAL A 47 -1.69 -14.29 16.10
N ILE A 48 -1.65 -15.60 15.97
CA ILE A 48 -1.18 -16.27 14.75
C ILE A 48 -1.98 -15.84 13.53
N SER A 49 -3.31 -15.85 13.63
CA SER A 49 -4.20 -15.41 12.54
C SER A 49 -4.00 -13.94 12.20
N ARG A 50 -3.77 -13.09 13.20
CA ARG A 50 -3.53 -11.66 12.99
C ARG A 50 -2.25 -11.41 12.19
N PHE A 51 -1.19 -12.14 12.46
CA PHE A 51 0.05 -12.08 11.68
C PHE A 51 -0.15 -12.58 10.25
N GLY A 52 -0.94 -13.62 10.06
CA GLY A 52 -1.30 -14.12 8.74
C GLY A 52 -2.03 -13.06 7.91
N ASP A 53 -3.00 -12.36 8.48
CA ASP A 53 -3.74 -11.29 7.83
C ASP A 53 -2.81 -10.13 7.43
N VAL A 54 -1.98 -9.67 8.34
CA VAL A 54 -1.01 -8.59 8.05
C VAL A 54 -0.05 -8.98 6.94
N HIS A 55 0.49 -10.20 7.02
CA HIS A 55 1.43 -10.71 6.01
C HIS A 55 0.81 -10.73 4.61
N ILE A 56 -0.40 -11.29 4.48
CA ILE A 56 -1.10 -11.35 3.19
C ILE A 56 -1.32 -9.96 2.60
N ARG A 57 -1.70 -8.98 3.41
CA ARG A 57 -1.89 -7.60 2.93
C ARG A 57 -0.58 -6.97 2.43
N ILE A 58 0.52 -7.24 3.10
CA ILE A 58 1.86 -6.81 2.66
C ILE A 58 2.21 -7.45 1.31
N GLU A 59 2.00 -8.75 1.16
CA GLU A 59 2.32 -9.46 -0.09
C GLU A 59 1.42 -9.02 -1.26
N VAL A 60 0.14 -8.75 -1.02
CA VAL A 60 -0.76 -8.18 -2.03
C VAL A 60 -0.29 -6.79 -2.45
N ALA A 61 0.08 -5.94 -1.50
CA ALA A 61 0.62 -4.61 -1.79
C ALA A 61 1.92 -4.69 -2.60
N ALA A 62 2.81 -5.63 -2.26
CA ALA A 62 4.05 -5.86 -2.98
C ALA A 62 3.80 -6.29 -4.44
N ALA A 63 2.87 -7.20 -4.66
CA ALA A 63 2.52 -7.68 -6.00
C ALA A 63 1.89 -6.56 -6.86
N LEU A 64 1.05 -5.72 -6.29
CA LEU A 64 0.45 -4.59 -6.99
C LEU A 64 1.48 -3.49 -7.32
N LEU A 65 2.44 -3.26 -6.43
CA LEU A 65 3.55 -2.35 -6.68
C LEU A 65 4.43 -2.86 -7.84
N GLU A 66 4.82 -4.13 -7.80
CA GLU A 66 5.60 -4.76 -8.86
C GLU A 66 4.91 -4.68 -10.22
N ARG A 67 3.59 -4.94 -10.24
CA ARG A 67 2.78 -4.78 -11.47
C ARG A 67 2.79 -3.34 -11.98
N ALA A 68 2.65 -2.35 -11.11
CA ALA A 68 2.64 -0.94 -11.50
C ALA A 68 4.02 -0.52 -12.05
N GLU A 69 5.10 -0.96 -11.41
CA GLU A 69 6.48 -0.74 -11.89
C GLU A 69 6.70 -1.35 -13.27
N ALA A 70 6.28 -2.59 -13.47
CA ALA A 70 6.41 -3.28 -14.75
C ALA A 70 5.64 -2.60 -15.88
N LEU A 71 4.41 -2.13 -15.63
CA LEU A 71 3.61 -1.40 -16.62
C LEU A 71 4.24 -0.05 -16.97
N LEU A 72 4.80 0.64 -15.99
CA LEU A 72 5.50 1.91 -16.20
C LEU A 72 6.79 1.72 -17.02
N ASP A 73 7.58 0.71 -16.68
CA ASP A 73 8.84 0.41 -17.38
C ASP A 73 8.62 -0.06 -18.82
N ALA A 74 7.52 -0.77 -19.07
CA ALA A 74 7.13 -1.22 -20.40
C ALA A 74 6.42 -0.15 -21.24
N GLU A 75 6.28 1.07 -20.70
CA GLU A 75 5.59 2.19 -21.36
C GLU A 75 4.21 1.81 -21.90
N GLN A 76 3.47 1.02 -21.12
CA GLN A 76 2.13 0.58 -21.45
C GLN A 76 1.12 1.75 -21.47
N ASP A 77 -0.14 1.46 -21.78
CA ASP A 77 -1.20 2.44 -21.83
C ASP A 77 -1.23 3.33 -20.57
N ALA A 78 -1.26 4.65 -20.77
CA ALA A 78 -1.20 5.63 -19.68
C ALA A 78 -2.35 5.46 -18.66
N THR A 79 -3.53 5.02 -19.12
CA THR A 79 -4.68 4.77 -18.23
C THR A 79 -4.43 3.54 -17.37
N GLU A 80 -3.94 2.45 -17.93
CA GLU A 80 -3.59 1.24 -17.18
C GLU A 80 -2.50 1.51 -16.14
N ILE A 81 -1.49 2.31 -16.48
CA ILE A 81 -0.46 2.74 -15.54
C ILE A 81 -1.07 3.52 -14.37
N ARG A 82 -1.94 4.47 -14.63
CA ARG A 82 -2.60 5.27 -13.58
C ARG A 82 -3.44 4.42 -12.65
N VAL A 83 -4.22 3.51 -13.19
CA VAL A 83 -5.05 2.60 -12.39
C VAL A 83 -4.17 1.68 -11.54
N ALA A 84 -3.12 1.12 -12.12
CA ALA A 84 -2.18 0.25 -11.40
C ALA A 84 -1.46 1.00 -10.25
N ILE A 85 -1.07 2.26 -10.46
CA ILE A 85 -0.48 3.11 -9.41
C ILE A 85 -1.50 3.35 -8.29
N ALA A 86 -2.74 3.69 -8.60
CA ALA A 86 -3.78 3.90 -7.61
C ALA A 86 -4.07 2.61 -6.80
N GLU A 87 -4.09 1.46 -7.45
CA GLU A 87 -4.23 0.15 -6.80
C GLU A 87 -3.06 -0.13 -5.83
N SER A 88 -1.84 0.15 -6.26
CA SER A 88 -0.63 0.00 -5.44
C SER A 88 -0.62 0.95 -4.23
N ASP A 89 -0.95 2.22 -4.44
CA ASP A 89 -1.02 3.21 -3.37
C ASP A 89 -2.06 2.83 -2.31
N LEU A 90 -3.23 2.40 -2.75
CA LEU A 90 -4.31 1.99 -1.85
C LEU A 90 -3.91 0.75 -1.03
N ALA A 91 -3.38 -0.27 -1.70
CA ALA A 91 -2.98 -1.51 -1.04
C ALA A 91 -1.83 -1.30 -0.05
N SER A 92 -0.84 -0.47 -0.41
CA SER A 92 0.30 -0.15 0.46
C SER A 92 -0.13 0.64 1.69
N ALA A 93 -1.02 1.62 1.53
CA ALA A 93 -1.57 2.39 2.65
C ALA A 93 -2.40 1.50 3.60
N GLU A 94 -3.20 0.59 3.06
CA GLU A 94 -3.98 -0.36 3.87
C GLU A 94 -3.09 -1.37 4.59
N ALA A 95 -2.05 -1.87 3.94
CA ALA A 95 -1.06 -2.75 4.57
C ALA A 95 -0.36 -2.05 5.74
N LEU A 96 0.04 -0.79 5.56
CA LEU A 96 0.67 0.02 6.61
C LEU A 96 -0.29 0.26 7.77
N ALA A 97 -1.53 0.64 7.51
CA ALA A 97 -2.54 0.87 8.55
C ALA A 97 -2.80 -0.42 9.34
N THR A 98 -2.91 -1.56 8.66
CA THR A 98 -3.13 -2.86 9.28
C THR A 98 -1.94 -3.29 10.15
N ALA A 99 -0.71 -3.10 9.66
CA ALA A 99 0.51 -3.38 10.42
C ALA A 99 0.63 -2.48 11.67
N SER A 100 0.31 -1.20 11.54
CA SER A 100 0.30 -0.24 12.65
C SER A 100 -0.74 -0.59 13.71
N ASN A 101 -1.93 -1.04 13.30
CA ASN A 101 -2.96 -1.48 14.24
C ASN A 101 -2.56 -2.77 14.96
N ALA A 102 -1.97 -3.72 14.25
CA ALA A 102 -1.44 -4.94 14.85
C ALA A 102 -0.32 -4.65 15.87
N GLU A 103 0.59 -3.73 15.56
CA GLU A 103 1.60 -3.28 16.51
C GLU A 103 0.96 -2.79 17.81
N PHE A 104 -0.01 -1.88 17.71
CA PHE A 104 -0.68 -1.34 18.88
C PHE A 104 -1.44 -2.41 19.70
N GLU A 105 -2.18 -3.28 19.02
CA GLU A 105 -2.94 -4.37 19.65
C GLU A 105 -2.03 -5.34 20.42
N LEU A 106 -0.87 -5.66 19.86
CA LEU A 106 0.00 -6.71 20.37
C LEU A 106 1.12 -6.20 21.28
N THR A 107 1.52 -4.95 21.18
CA THR A 107 2.62 -4.37 21.96
C THR A 107 2.18 -3.24 22.90
N GLY A 108 0.99 -2.68 22.71
CA GLY A 108 0.52 -1.49 23.41
C GLY A 108 1.23 -0.19 22.98
N ARG A 109 2.11 -0.25 22.00
CA ARG A 109 2.86 0.90 21.48
C ARG A 109 2.52 1.13 20.01
N ARG A 110 2.63 2.37 19.57
CA ARG A 110 2.43 2.74 18.18
C ARG A 110 3.61 3.56 17.70
N THR A 111 4.33 3.03 16.73
CA THR A 111 5.39 3.76 16.06
C THR A 111 4.79 4.93 15.27
N ALA A 112 5.41 6.12 15.42
CA ALA A 112 5.02 7.29 14.66
C ALA A 112 5.30 7.06 13.16
N LEU A 113 4.29 7.29 12.33
CA LEU A 113 4.41 7.18 10.88
C LEU A 113 4.74 8.56 10.30
N SER A 114 5.85 8.63 9.55
CA SER A 114 6.20 9.79 8.76
C SER A 114 5.57 9.66 7.38
N GLY A 115 4.65 10.55 7.04
CA GLY A 115 4.02 10.55 5.73
C GLY A 115 2.56 10.95 5.81
N SER A 116 2.00 11.37 4.70
CA SER A 116 0.62 11.83 4.69
C SER A 116 -0.34 10.66 4.68
N LEU A 117 -0.90 10.36 5.82
CA LEU A 117 -2.18 9.65 5.91
C LEU A 117 -3.33 10.48 5.30
N HIS A 118 -3.00 11.60 4.66
CA HIS A 118 -3.95 12.62 4.23
C HIS A 118 -4.37 12.50 2.76
N ASP A 119 -3.74 11.62 1.99
CA ASP A 119 -4.23 11.34 0.64
C ASP A 119 -5.63 10.74 0.72
N PRO A 120 -6.62 11.36 0.07
CA PRO A 120 -7.99 10.86 0.15
C PRO A 120 -8.13 9.55 -0.60
N LEU A 121 -7.87 8.43 0.07
CA LEU A 121 -7.96 7.07 -0.49
C LEU A 121 -9.32 6.80 -1.16
N ARG A 122 -10.37 7.51 -0.73
CA ARG A 122 -11.70 7.45 -1.36
C ARG A 122 -11.66 7.81 -2.84
N TRP A 123 -10.82 8.76 -3.24
CA TRP A 123 -10.69 9.16 -4.64
C TRP A 123 -9.98 8.09 -5.47
N LYS A 124 -9.00 7.42 -4.88
CA LYS A 124 -8.32 6.29 -5.51
C LYS A 124 -9.27 5.11 -5.70
N ARG A 125 -10.11 4.81 -4.72
CA ARG A 125 -11.17 3.80 -4.84
C ARG A 125 -12.18 4.17 -5.93
N HIS A 126 -12.60 5.42 -5.98
CA HIS A 126 -13.52 5.93 -7.01
C HIS A 126 -12.90 5.79 -8.41
N LEU A 127 -11.67 6.21 -8.60
CA LEU A 127 -10.94 6.11 -9.87
C LEU A 127 -10.87 4.66 -10.37
N ILE A 128 -10.46 3.74 -9.50
CA ILE A 128 -10.35 2.32 -9.83
C ILE A 128 -11.73 1.75 -10.19
N GLY A 129 -12.72 1.97 -9.33
CA GLY A 129 -14.07 1.47 -9.53
C GLY A 129 -14.74 2.01 -10.79
N ASN A 130 -14.58 3.28 -11.05
CA ASN A 130 -15.17 3.94 -12.21
C ASN A 130 -14.53 3.45 -13.53
N PHE A 131 -13.24 3.22 -13.54
CA PHE A 131 -12.56 2.62 -14.68
C PHE A 131 -13.00 1.15 -14.90
N ARG A 132 -13.00 0.33 -13.86
CA ARG A 132 -13.30 -1.10 -13.97
C ARG A 132 -14.80 -1.37 -14.24
N LEU A 133 -15.69 -0.60 -13.64
CA LEU A 133 -17.14 -0.78 -13.77
C LEU A 133 -17.70 -0.11 -15.04
N ASN A 134 -17.31 1.11 -15.29
CA ASN A 134 -17.93 1.96 -16.31
C ASN A 134 -17.03 2.22 -17.53
N GLY A 135 -15.78 1.78 -17.50
CA GLY A 135 -14.82 2.04 -18.58
C GLY A 135 -14.42 3.51 -18.72
N ILE A 136 -14.65 4.33 -17.66
CA ILE A 136 -14.33 5.76 -17.70
C ILE A 136 -12.85 5.95 -17.38
N HIS A 137 -12.15 6.54 -18.34
CA HIS A 137 -10.72 6.85 -18.19
C HIS A 137 -10.50 7.97 -17.17
N PRO A 138 -9.55 7.83 -16.23
CA PRO A 138 -9.23 8.87 -15.27
C PRO A 138 -8.77 10.14 -15.99
N SER A 139 -9.36 11.28 -15.63
CA SER A 139 -8.92 12.58 -16.14
C SER A 139 -7.60 13.01 -15.46
N ALA A 140 -6.88 13.96 -16.09
CA ALA A 140 -5.64 14.48 -15.50
C ALA A 140 -5.86 15.18 -14.14
N GLN A 141 -7.09 15.60 -13.85
CA GLN A 141 -7.48 16.26 -12.60
C GLN A 141 -7.80 15.31 -11.46
N GLU A 142 -8.10 14.04 -11.76
CA GLU A 142 -8.38 13.02 -10.76
C GLU A 142 -7.12 12.32 -10.24
N ALA A 143 -5.96 12.70 -10.76
CA ALA A 143 -4.65 12.12 -10.41
C ALA A 143 -3.89 12.93 -9.34
N VAL A 144 -4.56 13.86 -8.68
CA VAL A 144 -3.97 14.69 -7.61
C VAL A 144 -4.45 14.21 -6.24
#